data_9d26ff7846a5dc7881d720ab5e9c1c75
#
_entry.id   9d26ff7846a5dc7881d720ab5e9c1c75
#
_cell.length_a   1.000
_cell.length_b   1.000
_cell.length_c   1.000
_cell.angle_alpha   90.00
_cell.angle_beta   90.00
_cell.angle_gamma   90.00
#
_symmetry.space_group_name_H-M   'P 1'
#
loop_
_entity.id
_entity.type
_entity.pdbx_description
1 polymer ?
#
loop_
_entity_poly.entity_id
_entity_poly.type
_entity_poly.pdbx_seq_one_letter_code
_entity_poly.pdbx_strand_id
1 'polypeptide(L)'
;MSSNQIGGQAAIALLEAYGVDTVFGIPGVHTLDLYRGLADRKLRHVGVRHEQGAGFMADGYARASGKPAACCLITGPGLLNAATPIGQAYSDSVPMLVLASVNASDDLSKGRGRLHEITDQHAAIAPLTGLTRTIRSAAELPEAMAAAFQMFETGRPRPAVLNLTLDMLRAPADLPPQQRRHHPRPQASAADLAAAAKLIDAAQRPLAIFGGGCVDCAAEARAFVDKSGVIAVTTTAGRGVIADSHPATLRATLQQAATQAALAEADLVIAVGTELGETDSWTGFLTFTGKLIRIDLDAHTLT
;
A
#
# COMPACT_ATOMS: atom_id res chain seq x y z
N MET A 1 35.67 1.81 -11.05
CA MET A 1 35.18 1.47 -12.40
C MET A 1 33.81 2.11 -12.51
N SER A 2 33.64 3.15 -13.37
CA SER A 2 32.32 3.73 -13.59
C SER A 2 31.44 2.63 -14.21
N SER A 3 30.37 2.24 -13.52
CA SER A 3 29.39 1.31 -14.08
C SER A 3 28.76 2.01 -15.30
N ASN A 4 28.85 1.40 -16.47
CA ASN A 4 28.23 1.92 -17.70
C ASN A 4 26.70 1.67 -17.63
N GLN A 5 26.10 1.98 -16.45
CA GLN A 5 24.70 1.72 -16.13
C GLN A 5 23.83 2.85 -16.69
N ILE A 6 22.67 2.48 -17.23
CA ILE A 6 21.65 3.47 -17.67
C ILE A 6 20.52 3.61 -16.62
N GLY A 7 19.71 4.67 -16.76
CA GLY A 7 18.64 4.97 -15.81
C GLY A 7 17.66 3.83 -15.55
N GLY A 8 17.29 3.08 -16.60
CA GLY A 8 16.44 1.91 -16.46
C GLY A 8 17.05 0.80 -15.60
N GLN A 9 18.34 0.53 -15.78
CA GLN A 9 19.07 -0.45 -14.95
C GLN A 9 19.22 0.05 -13.51
N ALA A 10 19.45 1.36 -13.32
CA ALA A 10 19.52 1.97 -12.00
C ALA A 10 18.19 1.88 -11.24
N ALA A 11 17.06 2.11 -11.92
CA ALA A 11 15.73 1.94 -11.32
C ALA A 11 15.49 0.52 -10.80
N ILE A 12 15.87 -0.49 -11.58
CA ILE A 12 15.75 -1.90 -11.16
C ILE A 12 16.75 -2.23 -10.03
N ALA A 13 17.95 -1.66 -10.06
CA ALA A 13 18.93 -1.81 -8.97
C ALA A 13 18.36 -1.30 -7.64
N LEU A 14 17.64 -0.18 -7.68
CA LEU A 14 16.97 0.37 -6.51
C LEU A 14 15.85 -0.54 -6.00
N LEU A 15 15.04 -1.16 -6.86
CA LEU A 15 14.04 -2.14 -6.43
C LEU A 15 14.69 -3.24 -5.58
N GLU A 16 15.78 -3.83 -6.07
CA GLU A 16 16.51 -4.89 -5.35
C GLU A 16 17.09 -4.37 -4.02
N ALA A 17 17.70 -3.18 -4.02
CA ALA A 17 18.25 -2.55 -2.81
C ALA A 17 17.17 -2.25 -1.76
N TYR A 18 15.93 -2.00 -2.19
CA TYR A 18 14.78 -1.78 -1.31
C TYR A 18 14.05 -3.07 -0.92
N GLY A 19 14.58 -4.24 -1.29
CA GLY A 19 14.07 -5.54 -0.87
C GLY A 19 12.86 -6.05 -1.67
N VAL A 20 12.58 -5.44 -2.82
CA VAL A 20 11.64 -6.02 -3.79
C VAL A 20 12.28 -7.27 -4.39
N ASP A 21 11.57 -8.37 -4.39
CA ASP A 21 12.07 -9.65 -4.92
C ASP A 21 11.30 -10.13 -6.16
N THR A 22 10.14 -9.54 -6.43
CA THR A 22 9.27 -9.94 -7.55
C THR A 22 8.72 -8.72 -8.29
N VAL A 23 8.79 -8.79 -9.62
CA VAL A 23 8.30 -7.76 -10.56
C VAL A 23 7.31 -8.39 -11.53
N PHE A 24 6.16 -7.73 -11.70
CA PHE A 24 5.12 -8.14 -12.63
C PHE A 24 5.07 -7.18 -13.83
N GLY A 25 4.87 -7.69 -15.03
CA GLY A 25 4.77 -6.81 -16.20
C GLY A 25 4.90 -7.51 -17.54
N ILE A 26 4.89 -6.70 -18.58
CA ILE A 26 5.05 -7.11 -19.98
C ILE A 26 6.16 -6.28 -20.60
N PRO A 27 7.20 -6.90 -21.21
CA PRO A 27 8.21 -6.15 -21.96
C PRO A 27 7.56 -5.46 -23.17
N GLY A 28 7.92 -4.22 -23.39
CA GLY A 28 7.51 -3.43 -24.55
C GLY A 28 8.57 -2.40 -24.91
N VAL A 29 8.46 -1.77 -26.08
CA VAL A 29 9.50 -0.86 -26.64
C VAL A 29 9.93 0.21 -25.65
N HIS A 30 9.02 0.71 -24.82
CA HIS A 30 9.30 1.77 -23.86
C HIS A 30 9.82 1.26 -22.52
N THR A 31 9.77 -0.05 -22.27
CA THR A 31 10.25 -0.65 -21.02
C THR A 31 11.51 -1.50 -21.20
N LEU A 32 12.05 -1.62 -22.43
CA LEU A 32 13.23 -2.46 -22.69
C LEU A 32 14.42 -2.11 -21.79
N ASP A 33 14.61 -0.83 -21.49
CA ASP A 33 15.73 -0.39 -20.66
C ASP A 33 15.55 -0.76 -19.17
N LEU A 34 14.30 -0.88 -18.69
CA LEU A 34 13.98 -1.49 -17.39
C LEU A 34 14.26 -3.00 -17.43
N TYR A 35 13.83 -3.69 -18.49
CA TYR A 35 14.02 -5.14 -18.63
C TYR A 35 15.49 -5.54 -18.78
N ARG A 36 16.34 -4.67 -19.35
CA ARG A 36 17.81 -4.84 -19.31
C ARG A 36 18.32 -4.89 -17.87
N GLY A 37 17.74 -4.10 -16.97
CA GLY A 37 18.09 -4.11 -15.56
C GLY A 37 17.68 -5.40 -14.84
N LEU A 38 16.65 -6.12 -15.30
CA LEU A 38 16.21 -7.37 -14.71
C LEU A 38 17.12 -8.56 -15.09
N ALA A 39 17.76 -8.53 -16.28
CA ALA A 39 18.48 -9.66 -16.84
C ALA A 39 19.63 -10.17 -15.95
N ASP A 40 20.32 -9.28 -15.24
CA ASP A 40 21.51 -9.57 -14.45
C ASP A 40 21.25 -9.58 -12.92
N ARG A 41 19.97 -9.68 -12.50
CA ARG A 41 19.58 -9.56 -11.09
C ARG A 41 18.77 -10.75 -10.59
N LYS A 42 18.74 -10.91 -9.27
CA LYS A 42 17.99 -11.97 -8.59
C LYS A 42 16.48 -11.69 -8.47
N LEU A 43 15.99 -10.60 -9.08
CA LEU A 43 14.59 -10.26 -9.11
C LEU A 43 13.80 -11.26 -9.96
N ARG A 44 12.77 -11.85 -9.39
CA ARG A 44 11.86 -12.72 -10.13
C ARG A 44 10.96 -11.88 -11.03
N HIS A 45 10.99 -12.11 -12.31
CA HIS A 45 10.03 -11.52 -13.24
C HIS A 45 8.86 -12.49 -13.51
N VAL A 46 7.65 -12.01 -13.38
CA VAL A 46 6.43 -12.73 -13.74
C VAL A 46 5.78 -12.03 -14.93
N GLY A 47 5.92 -12.63 -16.11
CA GLY A 47 5.31 -12.14 -17.34
C GLY A 47 3.80 -12.36 -17.34
N VAL A 48 3.05 -11.33 -17.72
CA VAL A 48 1.60 -11.37 -17.79
C VAL A 48 1.11 -11.18 -19.23
N ARG A 49 -0.19 -11.37 -19.47
CA ARG A 49 -0.82 -11.16 -20.79
C ARG A 49 -1.58 -9.84 -20.90
N HIS A 50 -1.80 -9.17 -19.76
CA HIS A 50 -2.50 -7.88 -19.68
C HIS A 50 -2.00 -7.17 -18.42
N GLU A 51 -1.80 -5.85 -18.47
CA GLU A 51 -1.24 -5.07 -17.34
C GLU A 51 -2.18 -5.03 -16.13
N GLN A 52 -3.48 -5.13 -16.33
CA GLN A 52 -4.43 -5.34 -15.25
C GLN A 52 -4.09 -6.60 -14.42
N GLY A 53 -3.69 -7.68 -15.12
CA GLY A 53 -3.23 -8.90 -14.46
C GLY A 53 -1.95 -8.66 -13.65
N ALA A 54 -1.00 -7.84 -14.15
CA ALA A 54 0.19 -7.48 -13.40
C ALA A 54 -0.17 -6.79 -12.08
N GLY A 55 -1.07 -5.81 -12.14
CA GLY A 55 -1.51 -5.08 -10.95
C GLY A 55 -2.22 -5.98 -9.92
N PHE A 56 -3.16 -6.85 -10.35
CA PHE A 56 -3.82 -7.77 -9.43
C PHE A 56 -2.88 -8.85 -8.87
N MET A 57 -1.90 -9.31 -9.64
CA MET A 57 -0.86 -10.21 -9.12
C MET A 57 0.03 -9.50 -8.09
N ALA A 58 0.37 -8.23 -8.32
CA ALA A 58 1.13 -7.42 -7.36
C ALA A 58 0.34 -7.18 -6.07
N ASP A 59 -0.96 -6.87 -6.17
CA ASP A 59 -1.87 -6.74 -5.02
C ASP A 59 -1.92 -8.04 -4.20
N GLY A 60 -2.23 -9.17 -4.85
CA GLY A 60 -2.29 -10.46 -4.18
C GLY A 60 -0.96 -10.88 -3.56
N TYR A 61 0.16 -10.58 -4.26
CA TYR A 61 1.50 -10.85 -3.73
C TYR A 61 1.78 -10.03 -2.47
N ALA A 62 1.48 -8.74 -2.47
CA ALA A 62 1.71 -7.88 -1.32
C ALA A 62 0.90 -8.34 -0.09
N ARG A 63 -0.37 -8.71 -0.29
CA ARG A 63 -1.23 -9.25 0.78
C ARG A 63 -0.69 -10.57 1.35
N ALA A 64 -0.25 -11.48 0.49
CA ALA A 64 0.18 -12.82 0.91
C ALA A 64 1.58 -12.84 1.52
N SER A 65 2.49 -11.98 1.04
CA SER A 65 3.89 -11.96 1.48
C SER A 65 4.21 -10.92 2.55
N GLY A 66 3.35 -9.93 2.74
CA GLY A 66 3.64 -8.75 3.56
C GLY A 66 4.69 -7.82 2.98
N LYS A 67 5.09 -8.00 1.71
CA LYS A 67 6.13 -7.20 1.05
C LYS A 67 5.52 -6.35 -0.06
N PRO A 68 6.00 -5.11 -0.27
CA PRO A 68 5.62 -4.34 -1.45
C PRO A 68 6.01 -5.08 -2.73
N ALA A 69 5.07 -5.16 -3.68
CA ALA A 69 5.34 -5.70 -5.01
C ALA A 69 5.60 -4.58 -6.01
N ALA A 70 6.30 -4.89 -7.11
CA ALA A 70 6.54 -3.94 -8.17
C ALA A 70 5.91 -4.36 -9.50
N CYS A 71 5.42 -3.38 -10.27
CA CYS A 71 5.01 -3.54 -11.66
C CYS A 71 5.93 -2.74 -12.57
N CYS A 72 6.30 -3.30 -13.73
CA CYS A 72 6.95 -2.58 -14.83
C CYS A 72 5.97 -2.49 -16.01
N LEU A 73 5.46 -1.28 -16.28
CA LEU A 73 4.37 -1.03 -17.21
C LEU A 73 4.78 -0.06 -18.32
N ILE A 74 4.22 -0.29 -19.51
CA ILE A 74 4.49 0.60 -20.65
C ILE A 74 3.65 1.88 -20.56
N THR A 75 4.11 2.93 -21.26
CA THR A 75 3.49 4.25 -21.42
C THR A 75 2.01 4.18 -21.78
N GLY A 76 1.23 5.15 -21.29
CA GLY A 76 -0.14 5.40 -21.68
C GLY A 76 -1.07 4.22 -21.42
N PRO A 77 -1.57 3.53 -22.49
CA PRO A 77 -2.54 2.45 -22.33
C PRO A 77 -2.06 1.32 -21.41
N GLY A 78 -0.76 1.00 -21.34
CA GLY A 78 -0.26 -0.02 -20.45
C GLY A 78 -0.45 0.36 -18.97
N LEU A 79 -0.08 1.57 -18.58
CA LEU A 79 -0.35 2.05 -17.22
C LEU A 79 -1.86 2.14 -16.95
N LEU A 80 -2.65 2.66 -17.91
CA LEU A 80 -4.11 2.81 -17.74
C LEU A 80 -4.84 1.46 -17.68
N ASN A 81 -4.34 0.41 -18.34
CA ASN A 81 -4.85 -0.94 -18.17
C ASN A 81 -4.71 -1.43 -16.71
N ALA A 82 -3.72 -0.96 -15.98
CA ALA A 82 -3.52 -1.28 -14.57
C ALA A 82 -4.24 -0.31 -13.60
N ALA A 83 -4.98 0.69 -14.09
CA ALA A 83 -5.67 1.65 -13.24
C ALA A 83 -6.67 0.97 -12.27
N THR A 84 -7.38 -0.06 -12.72
CA THR A 84 -8.32 -0.82 -11.88
C THR A 84 -7.63 -1.44 -10.65
N PRO A 85 -6.60 -2.29 -10.79
CA PRO A 85 -5.91 -2.85 -9.62
C PRO A 85 -5.15 -1.80 -8.80
N ILE A 86 -4.66 -0.72 -9.40
CA ILE A 86 -4.06 0.40 -8.66
C ILE A 86 -5.13 1.08 -7.78
N GLY A 87 -6.33 1.36 -8.33
CA GLY A 87 -7.45 1.89 -7.57
C GLY A 87 -7.94 0.95 -6.47
N GLN A 88 -7.95 -0.37 -6.73
CA GLN A 88 -8.27 -1.38 -5.72
C GLN A 88 -7.23 -1.39 -4.59
N ALA A 89 -5.94 -1.39 -4.93
CA ALA A 89 -4.86 -1.32 -3.95
C ALA A 89 -4.89 -0.01 -3.14
N TYR A 90 -5.30 1.10 -3.77
CA TYR A 90 -5.54 2.36 -3.06
C TYR A 90 -6.67 2.22 -2.04
N SER A 91 -7.81 1.70 -2.45
CA SER A 91 -8.97 1.49 -1.57
C SER A 91 -8.64 0.58 -0.38
N ASP A 92 -7.90 -0.49 -0.62
CA ASP A 92 -7.62 -1.53 0.37
C ASP A 92 -6.29 -1.35 1.13
N SER A 93 -5.61 -0.22 0.93
CA SER A 93 -4.35 0.09 1.65
C SER A 93 -3.23 -0.92 1.38
N VAL A 94 -3.04 -1.30 0.11
CA VAL A 94 -2.03 -2.27 -0.31
C VAL A 94 -0.79 -1.55 -0.86
N PRO A 95 0.43 -1.82 -0.35
CA PRO A 95 1.65 -1.23 -0.86
C PRO A 95 1.99 -1.82 -2.24
N MET A 96 1.88 -1.02 -3.29
CA MET A 96 2.20 -1.37 -4.66
C MET A 96 3.10 -0.30 -5.28
N LEU A 97 4.24 -0.69 -5.82
CA LEU A 97 5.11 0.22 -6.57
C LEU A 97 4.98 -0.03 -8.07
N VAL A 98 4.69 1.01 -8.84
CA VAL A 98 4.59 0.94 -10.29
C VAL A 98 5.69 1.78 -10.92
N LEU A 99 6.57 1.15 -11.68
CA LEU A 99 7.50 1.80 -12.58
C LEU A 99 6.85 1.82 -13.98
N ALA A 100 6.32 2.96 -14.37
CA ALA A 100 5.69 3.14 -15.67
C ALA A 100 6.58 4.00 -16.56
N SER A 101 6.87 3.56 -17.78
CA SER A 101 7.50 4.45 -18.75
C SER A 101 6.53 5.57 -19.16
N VAL A 102 7.06 6.70 -19.57
CA VAL A 102 6.34 7.82 -20.20
C VAL A 102 7.20 8.43 -21.31
N ASN A 103 6.59 9.07 -22.30
CA ASN A 103 7.32 9.69 -23.39
C ASN A 103 8.48 10.57 -22.90
N ALA A 104 9.43 10.86 -23.78
CA ALA A 104 10.61 11.66 -23.44
C ALA A 104 10.22 13.04 -22.88
N SER A 105 11.03 13.59 -22.01
CA SER A 105 10.78 14.87 -21.29
C SER A 105 10.33 15.99 -22.21
N ASP A 106 10.94 16.10 -23.39
CA ASP A 106 10.63 17.13 -24.39
C ASP A 106 9.34 16.89 -25.18
N ASP A 107 8.77 15.69 -25.08
CA ASP A 107 7.53 15.33 -25.78
C ASP A 107 6.30 15.33 -24.86
N LEU A 108 6.49 15.43 -23.55
CA LEU A 108 5.38 15.39 -22.59
C LEU A 108 4.35 16.49 -22.86
N SER A 109 3.09 16.10 -22.95
CA SER A 109 1.92 16.97 -23.12
C SER A 109 1.95 17.83 -24.40
N LYS A 110 2.68 17.43 -25.44
CA LYS A 110 2.82 18.22 -26.67
C LYS A 110 1.99 17.74 -27.86
N GLY A 111 1.34 16.58 -27.75
CA GLY A 111 0.47 16.06 -28.82
C GLY A 111 1.22 15.84 -30.13
N ARG A 112 2.42 15.24 -30.06
CA ARG A 112 3.29 15.03 -31.23
C ARG A 112 3.07 13.69 -31.93
N GLY A 113 2.04 12.93 -31.52
CA GLY A 113 1.75 11.63 -32.08
C GLY A 113 2.78 10.57 -31.73
N ARG A 114 3.42 10.69 -30.56
CA ARG A 114 4.37 9.68 -30.08
C ARG A 114 3.62 8.40 -29.73
N LEU A 115 4.31 7.25 -29.86
CA LEU A 115 3.73 5.96 -29.49
C LEU A 115 3.19 6.03 -28.06
N HIS A 116 1.94 5.59 -27.87
CA HIS A 116 1.24 5.56 -26.58
C HIS A 116 1.17 6.93 -25.84
N GLU A 117 1.32 8.01 -26.58
CA GLU A 117 1.18 9.36 -26.01
C GLU A 117 -0.23 9.59 -25.51
N ILE A 118 -0.33 10.10 -24.29
CA ILE A 118 -1.56 10.67 -23.73
C ILE A 118 -1.25 12.09 -23.21
N THR A 119 -2.27 12.89 -23.03
CA THR A 119 -2.13 14.30 -22.70
C THR A 119 -1.32 14.52 -21.42
N ASP A 120 -1.66 13.78 -20.35
CA ASP A 120 -0.95 13.86 -19.08
C ASP A 120 -1.09 12.53 -18.33
N GLN A 121 -0.03 11.72 -18.35
CA GLN A 121 0.00 10.42 -17.68
C GLN A 121 0.01 10.56 -16.16
N HIS A 122 0.70 11.60 -15.65
CA HIS A 122 0.75 11.88 -14.21
C HIS A 122 -0.65 12.22 -13.69
N ALA A 123 -1.34 13.17 -14.31
CA ALA A 123 -2.68 13.56 -13.91
C ALA A 123 -3.72 12.44 -14.06
N ALA A 124 -3.55 11.57 -15.07
CA ALA A 124 -4.46 10.46 -15.31
C ALA A 124 -4.44 9.39 -14.19
N ILE A 125 -3.31 9.20 -13.50
CA ILE A 125 -3.17 8.14 -12.48
C ILE A 125 -3.08 8.69 -11.05
N ALA A 126 -2.73 9.94 -10.85
CA ALA A 126 -2.52 10.54 -9.53
C ALA A 126 -3.71 10.35 -8.56
N PRO A 127 -4.99 10.46 -8.97
CA PRO A 127 -6.13 10.25 -8.06
C PRO A 127 -6.24 8.83 -7.48
N LEU A 128 -5.56 7.85 -8.09
CA LEU A 128 -5.58 6.45 -7.68
C LEU A 128 -4.35 6.05 -6.85
N THR A 129 -3.53 7.02 -6.43
CA THR A 129 -2.23 6.74 -5.80
C THR A 129 -2.00 7.61 -4.57
N GLY A 130 -1.20 7.13 -3.63
CA GLY A 130 -0.69 7.94 -2.52
C GLY A 130 0.53 8.77 -2.91
N LEU A 131 1.25 8.32 -3.96
CA LEU A 131 2.40 9.04 -4.52
C LEU A 131 2.45 8.84 -6.03
N THR A 132 2.50 9.94 -6.77
CA THR A 132 2.82 9.93 -8.20
C THR A 132 3.92 10.94 -8.48
N ARG A 133 4.98 10.50 -9.16
CA ARG A 133 6.09 11.38 -9.60
C ARG A 133 6.45 11.09 -11.05
N THR A 134 6.84 12.15 -11.79
CA THR A 134 7.45 12.02 -13.11
C THR A 134 8.93 12.26 -12.96
N ILE A 135 9.74 11.25 -13.27
CA ILE A 135 11.19 11.21 -13.09
C ILE A 135 11.85 11.54 -14.43
N ARG A 136 12.57 12.62 -14.49
CA ARG A 136 13.24 13.14 -15.72
C ARG A 136 14.75 12.98 -15.68
N SER A 137 15.31 12.68 -14.52
CA SER A 137 16.72 12.41 -14.32
C SER A 137 16.91 11.19 -13.42
N ALA A 138 17.92 10.38 -13.69
CA ALA A 138 18.26 9.24 -12.83
C ALA A 138 18.62 9.69 -11.40
N ALA A 139 19.11 10.90 -11.21
CA ALA A 139 19.42 11.48 -9.90
C ALA A 139 18.19 11.63 -8.99
N GLU A 140 16.97 11.69 -9.54
CA GLU A 140 15.72 11.78 -8.79
C GLU A 140 15.23 10.42 -8.26
N LEU A 141 15.71 9.31 -8.85
CA LEU A 141 15.25 7.96 -8.50
C LEU A 141 15.41 7.61 -7.01
N PRO A 142 16.56 7.89 -6.36
CA PRO A 142 16.75 7.53 -4.95
C PRO A 142 15.74 8.22 -4.02
N GLU A 143 15.49 9.52 -4.23
CA GLU A 143 14.51 10.26 -3.43
C GLU A 143 13.08 9.77 -3.67
N ALA A 144 12.71 9.55 -4.93
CA ALA A 144 11.37 9.07 -5.28
C ALA A 144 11.10 7.67 -4.71
N MET A 145 12.10 6.78 -4.78
CA MET A 145 12.03 5.43 -4.19
C MET A 145 11.91 5.52 -2.67
N ALA A 146 12.74 6.33 -2.02
CA ALA A 146 12.69 6.54 -0.58
C ALA A 146 11.33 7.06 -0.12
N ALA A 147 10.74 8.04 -0.83
CA ALA A 147 9.43 8.58 -0.53
C ALA A 147 8.31 7.52 -0.64
N ALA A 148 8.36 6.66 -1.67
CA ALA A 148 7.39 5.57 -1.82
C ALA A 148 7.46 4.59 -0.66
N PHE A 149 8.66 4.14 -0.29
CA PHE A 149 8.84 3.20 0.81
C PHE A 149 8.59 3.80 2.19
N GLN A 150 8.91 5.09 2.38
CA GLN A 150 8.53 5.81 3.59
C GLN A 150 7.02 5.82 3.78
N MET A 151 6.25 6.15 2.72
CA MET A 151 4.78 6.10 2.76
C MET A 151 4.27 4.71 3.12
N PHE A 152 4.87 3.63 2.58
CA PHE A 152 4.49 2.25 2.93
C PHE A 152 4.76 1.89 4.39
N GLU A 153 5.75 2.50 5.04
CA GLU A 153 6.18 2.16 6.40
C GLU A 153 5.54 3.02 7.48
N THR A 154 5.37 4.32 7.23
CA THR A 154 5.04 5.29 8.30
C THR A 154 3.62 5.86 8.22
N GLY A 155 2.88 5.53 7.18
CA GLY A 155 1.51 5.96 6.98
C GLY A 155 0.63 4.82 6.49
N ARG A 156 -0.55 5.17 6.02
CA ARG A 156 -1.42 4.23 5.32
C ARG A 156 -0.78 3.86 3.98
N PRO A 157 -0.44 2.60 3.73
CA PRO A 157 0.13 2.22 2.45
C PRO A 157 -0.88 2.45 1.32
N ARG A 158 -0.41 3.09 0.26
CA ARG A 158 -1.16 3.34 -0.97
C ARG A 158 -0.24 3.05 -2.15
N PRO A 159 -0.76 2.79 -3.36
CA PRO A 159 0.09 2.63 -4.54
C PRO A 159 0.98 3.85 -4.78
N ALA A 160 2.21 3.61 -5.20
CA ALA A 160 3.14 4.62 -5.68
C ALA A 160 3.42 4.39 -7.16
N VAL A 161 3.30 5.43 -7.99
CA VAL A 161 3.60 5.39 -9.42
C VAL A 161 4.73 6.34 -9.76
N LEU A 162 5.82 5.79 -10.29
CA LEU A 162 6.95 6.55 -10.82
C LEU A 162 6.88 6.50 -12.35
N ASN A 163 6.52 7.63 -12.96
CA ASN A 163 6.53 7.79 -14.41
C ASN A 163 7.94 8.11 -14.87
N LEU A 164 8.60 7.19 -15.55
CA LEU A 164 9.99 7.25 -15.94
C LEU A 164 10.09 7.69 -17.40
N THR A 165 10.67 8.86 -17.66
CA THR A 165 10.79 9.36 -19.04
C THR A 165 11.78 8.54 -19.86
N LEU A 166 11.51 8.36 -21.16
CA LEU A 166 12.31 7.51 -22.05
C LEU A 166 13.76 7.99 -22.20
N ASP A 167 13.98 9.30 -22.18
CA ASP A 167 15.30 9.89 -22.20
C ASP A 167 16.08 9.57 -20.91
N MET A 168 15.44 9.68 -19.75
CA MET A 168 16.03 9.29 -18.47
C MET A 168 16.37 7.80 -18.43
N LEU A 169 15.47 6.93 -18.90
CA LEU A 169 15.70 5.47 -18.90
C LEU A 169 16.96 5.08 -19.69
N ARG A 170 17.29 5.84 -20.76
CA ARG A 170 18.44 5.60 -21.65
C ARG A 170 19.70 6.34 -21.24
N ALA A 171 19.57 7.41 -20.47
CA ALA A 171 20.70 8.22 -20.05
C ALA A 171 21.67 7.43 -19.16
N PRO A 172 22.98 7.71 -19.23
CA PRO A 172 23.93 7.17 -18.26
C PRO A 172 23.51 7.55 -16.82
N ALA A 173 23.60 6.59 -15.92
CA ALA A 173 23.23 6.76 -14.51
C ALA A 173 24.36 6.26 -13.62
N ASP A 174 25.07 7.20 -13.01
CA ASP A 174 26.08 6.90 -11.98
C ASP A 174 25.47 7.26 -10.62
N LEU A 175 24.74 6.31 -10.05
CA LEU A 175 24.15 6.46 -8.73
C LEU A 175 25.04 5.78 -7.68
N PRO A 176 25.32 6.44 -6.56
CA PRO A 176 26.02 5.77 -5.45
C PRO A 176 25.20 4.60 -4.95
N PRO A 177 25.84 3.58 -4.36
CA PRO A 177 25.14 2.46 -3.75
C PRO A 177 24.08 2.95 -2.77
N GLN A 178 22.86 2.50 -2.96
CA GLN A 178 21.72 2.87 -2.11
C GLN A 178 21.40 1.73 -1.15
N GLN A 179 21.03 2.10 0.08
CA GLN A 179 20.48 1.17 1.05
C GLN A 179 19.15 1.72 1.55
N ARG A 180 18.15 0.84 1.63
CA ARG A 180 16.87 1.19 2.23
C ARG A 180 17.07 1.61 3.68
N ARG A 181 16.57 2.77 4.04
CA ARG A 181 16.40 3.17 5.43
C ARG A 181 14.99 2.77 5.86
N HIS A 182 14.90 2.03 6.96
CA HIS A 182 13.62 1.74 7.58
C HIS A 182 13.21 2.90 8.48
N HIS A 183 11.98 3.30 8.39
CA HIS A 183 11.41 4.36 9.22
C HIS A 183 10.56 3.72 10.33
N PRO A 184 10.74 4.12 11.60
CA PRO A 184 9.90 3.61 12.68
C PRO A 184 8.45 4.08 12.48
N ARG A 185 7.51 3.19 12.76
CA ARG A 185 6.09 3.56 12.77
C ARG A 185 5.82 4.60 13.87
N PRO A 186 4.90 5.55 13.65
CA PRO A 186 4.44 6.45 14.71
C PRO A 186 3.94 5.67 15.93
N GLN A 187 4.18 6.23 17.11
CA GLN A 187 3.75 5.63 18.37
C GLN A 187 2.83 6.57 19.12
N ALA A 188 1.86 6.01 19.83
CA ALA A 188 1.00 6.79 20.72
C ALA A 188 1.79 7.35 21.90
N SER A 189 1.40 8.53 22.41
CA SER A 189 2.01 9.11 23.58
C SER A 189 1.69 8.29 24.85
N ALA A 190 2.56 8.35 25.87
CA ALA A 190 2.30 7.72 27.15
C ALA A 190 1.00 8.23 27.80
N ALA A 191 0.64 9.51 27.57
CA ALA A 191 -0.58 10.10 28.08
C ALA A 191 -1.82 9.52 27.41
N ASP A 192 -1.79 9.34 26.08
CA ASP A 192 -2.90 8.73 25.33
C ASP A 192 -3.08 7.26 25.72
N LEU A 193 -1.97 6.51 25.87
CA LEU A 193 -2.02 5.12 26.33
C LEU A 193 -2.63 5.01 27.74
N ALA A 194 -2.27 5.91 28.65
CA ALA A 194 -2.84 5.92 30.00
C ALA A 194 -4.32 6.31 30.01
N ALA A 195 -4.73 7.22 29.11
CA ALA A 195 -6.14 7.60 28.96
C ALA A 195 -6.97 6.45 28.39
N ALA A 196 -6.46 5.76 27.36
CA ALA A 196 -7.09 4.59 26.78
C ALA A 196 -7.25 3.45 27.80
N ALA A 197 -6.20 3.15 28.57
CA ALA A 197 -6.25 2.13 29.62
C ALA A 197 -7.35 2.42 30.65
N LYS A 198 -7.48 3.66 31.13
CA LYS A 198 -8.54 4.04 32.06
C LYS A 198 -9.95 3.85 31.48
N LEU A 199 -10.13 4.11 30.17
CA LEU A 199 -11.40 3.87 29.51
C LEU A 199 -11.71 2.38 29.42
N ILE A 200 -10.72 1.56 29.11
CA ILE A 200 -10.84 0.10 29.01
C ILE A 200 -11.18 -0.50 30.38
N ASP A 201 -10.45 -0.09 31.44
CA ASP A 201 -10.68 -0.59 32.81
C ASP A 201 -12.06 -0.22 33.37
N ALA A 202 -12.62 0.89 32.92
CA ALA A 202 -13.93 1.39 33.38
C ALA A 202 -15.12 0.79 32.58
N ALA A 203 -14.87 0.24 31.38
CA ALA A 203 -15.91 -0.23 30.51
C ALA A 203 -16.56 -1.52 31.04
N GLN A 204 -17.88 -1.60 30.89
CA GLN A 204 -18.68 -2.78 31.30
C GLN A 204 -19.04 -3.67 30.11
N ARG A 205 -19.13 -3.10 28.93
CA ARG A 205 -19.47 -3.79 27.67
C ARG A 205 -18.55 -3.30 26.54
N PRO A 206 -17.22 -3.48 26.68
CA PRO A 206 -16.28 -3.06 25.64
C PRO A 206 -16.34 -4.02 24.43
N LEU A 207 -16.23 -3.48 23.21
CA LEU A 207 -16.12 -4.22 21.98
C LEU A 207 -14.91 -3.70 21.17
N ALA A 208 -14.07 -4.63 20.66
CA ALA A 208 -12.92 -4.27 19.83
C ALA A 208 -13.12 -4.68 18.38
N ILE A 209 -12.79 -3.78 17.45
CA ILE A 209 -12.82 -4.02 16.00
C ILE A 209 -11.36 -4.03 15.49
N PHE A 210 -10.90 -5.17 14.97
CA PHE A 210 -9.56 -5.33 14.41
C PHE A 210 -9.61 -5.34 12.89
N GLY A 211 -8.95 -4.36 12.27
CA GLY A 211 -8.86 -4.25 10.81
C GLY A 211 -7.59 -4.85 10.22
N GLY A 212 -7.39 -4.62 8.90
CA GLY A 212 -6.23 -5.08 8.15
C GLY A 212 -4.90 -4.54 8.67
N GLY A 213 -4.90 -3.37 9.29
CA GLY A 213 -3.70 -2.79 9.94
C GLY A 213 -3.17 -3.59 11.13
N CYS A 214 -3.93 -4.60 11.62
CA CYS A 214 -3.53 -5.48 12.71
C CYS A 214 -2.86 -6.80 12.26
N VAL A 215 -2.74 -7.05 10.96
CA VAL A 215 -2.20 -8.33 10.46
C VAL A 215 -0.78 -8.55 10.97
N ASP A 216 0.06 -7.51 10.94
CA ASP A 216 1.45 -7.58 11.39
C ASP A 216 1.60 -7.64 12.93
N CYS A 217 0.56 -7.32 13.70
CA CYS A 217 0.53 -7.35 15.17
C CYS A 217 -0.57 -8.27 15.72
N ALA A 218 -0.88 -9.34 15.00
CA ALA A 218 -1.93 -10.27 15.39
C ALA A 218 -1.65 -10.98 16.72
N ALA A 219 -0.39 -11.18 17.10
CA ALA A 219 -0.01 -11.77 18.38
C ALA A 219 -0.36 -10.83 19.56
N GLU A 220 -0.06 -9.55 19.42
CA GLU A 220 -0.38 -8.51 20.40
C GLU A 220 -1.89 -8.30 20.50
N ALA A 221 -2.62 -8.31 19.38
CA ALA A 221 -4.07 -8.21 19.35
C ALA A 221 -4.72 -9.37 20.12
N ARG A 222 -4.26 -10.62 19.93
CA ARG A 222 -4.73 -11.79 20.68
C ARG A 222 -4.43 -11.66 22.17
N ALA A 223 -3.20 -11.31 22.53
CA ALA A 223 -2.81 -11.11 23.93
C ALA A 223 -3.65 -10.02 24.62
N PHE A 224 -4.01 -8.97 23.88
CA PHE A 224 -4.91 -7.93 24.37
C PHE A 224 -6.31 -8.49 24.64
N VAL A 225 -6.88 -9.25 23.71
CA VAL A 225 -8.22 -9.88 23.88
C VAL A 225 -8.22 -10.85 25.05
N ASP A 226 -7.19 -11.70 25.15
CA ASP A 226 -7.04 -12.67 26.25
C ASP A 226 -6.97 -11.99 27.63
N LYS A 227 -6.20 -10.89 27.70
CA LYS A 227 -5.96 -10.17 28.97
C LYS A 227 -7.14 -9.30 29.39
N SER A 228 -7.81 -8.63 28.44
CA SER A 228 -8.89 -7.69 28.71
C SER A 228 -10.26 -8.36 28.80
N GLY A 229 -10.42 -9.53 28.17
CA GLY A 229 -11.72 -10.20 28.02
C GLY A 229 -12.69 -9.47 27.08
N VAL A 230 -12.20 -8.50 26.30
CA VAL A 230 -13.03 -7.74 25.35
C VAL A 230 -13.61 -8.65 24.27
N ILE A 231 -14.84 -8.42 23.87
CA ILE A 231 -15.41 -9.12 22.71
C ILE A 231 -14.81 -8.50 21.44
N ALA A 232 -14.23 -9.36 20.60
CA ALA A 232 -13.56 -8.98 19.37
C ALA A 232 -14.43 -9.24 18.14
N VAL A 233 -14.41 -8.32 17.20
CA VAL A 233 -14.90 -8.51 15.83
C VAL A 233 -13.79 -8.12 14.87
N THR A 234 -13.71 -8.76 13.71
CA THR A 234 -12.72 -8.41 12.69
C THR A 234 -13.40 -7.84 11.46
N THR A 235 -12.74 -6.94 10.77
CA THR A 235 -13.12 -6.54 9.40
C THR A 235 -12.79 -7.67 8.42
N THR A 236 -13.21 -7.54 7.18
CA THR A 236 -12.87 -8.49 6.11
C THR A 236 -11.34 -8.59 5.96
N ALA A 237 -10.63 -7.46 5.94
CA ALA A 237 -9.17 -7.41 5.83
C ALA A 237 -8.46 -7.84 7.12
N GLY A 238 -9.10 -7.73 8.28
CA GLY A 238 -8.57 -8.17 9.59
C GLY A 238 -8.87 -9.63 9.94
N ARG A 239 -9.54 -10.36 9.05
CA ARG A 239 -9.88 -11.76 9.30
C ARG A 239 -8.64 -12.62 9.59
N GLY A 240 -8.69 -13.39 10.68
CA GLY A 240 -7.57 -14.21 11.15
C GLY A 240 -6.64 -13.50 12.15
N VAL A 241 -6.74 -12.19 12.36
CA VAL A 241 -6.05 -11.47 13.44
C VAL A 241 -6.46 -12.10 14.78
N ILE A 242 -7.75 -12.28 15.01
CA ILE A 242 -8.30 -13.13 16.07
C ILE A 242 -8.82 -14.40 15.41
N ALA A 243 -8.40 -15.56 15.91
CA ALA A 243 -8.83 -16.85 15.34
C ALA A 243 -10.35 -17.03 15.44
N ASP A 244 -10.97 -17.53 14.38
CA ASP A 244 -12.43 -17.79 14.34
C ASP A 244 -12.91 -18.77 15.44
N SER A 245 -11.99 -19.56 16.02
CA SER A 245 -12.24 -20.47 17.14
C SER A 245 -12.09 -19.81 18.51
N HIS A 246 -11.65 -18.56 18.59
CA HIS A 246 -11.47 -17.88 19.88
C HIS A 246 -12.82 -17.63 20.56
N PRO A 247 -12.98 -17.93 21.88
CA PRO A 247 -14.28 -17.84 22.56
C PRO A 247 -14.83 -16.42 22.65
N ALA A 248 -13.97 -15.40 22.63
CA ALA A 248 -14.36 -13.99 22.72
C ALA A 248 -14.44 -13.32 21.32
N THR A 249 -14.69 -14.06 20.23
CA THR A 249 -14.79 -13.45 18.89
C THR A 249 -16.18 -13.58 18.28
N LEU A 250 -16.65 -12.48 17.68
CA LEU A 250 -17.79 -12.45 16.77
C LEU A 250 -17.38 -12.71 15.32
N ARG A 251 -16.09 -12.96 15.05
CA ARG A 251 -15.52 -13.17 13.70
C ARG A 251 -15.67 -11.92 12.82
N ALA A 252 -15.67 -12.09 11.48
CA ALA A 252 -15.89 -11.02 10.51
C ALA A 252 -17.40 -10.84 10.22
N THR A 253 -18.14 -10.32 11.17
CA THR A 253 -19.61 -10.22 11.13
C THR A 253 -20.16 -8.80 11.29
N LEU A 254 -19.34 -7.77 11.02
CA LEU A 254 -19.77 -6.36 11.15
C LEU A 254 -21.03 -6.03 10.33
N GLN A 255 -21.28 -6.73 9.23
CA GLN A 255 -22.45 -6.57 8.38
C GLN A 255 -23.72 -7.23 8.94
N GLN A 256 -23.61 -8.03 10.01
CA GLN A 256 -24.76 -8.73 10.58
C GLN A 256 -25.50 -7.87 11.61
N ALA A 257 -26.82 -7.89 11.56
CA ALA A 257 -27.66 -7.10 12.44
C ALA A 257 -27.39 -7.36 13.94
N ALA A 258 -27.11 -8.61 14.31
CA ALA A 258 -26.79 -8.97 15.70
C ALA A 258 -25.48 -8.33 16.18
N THR A 259 -24.45 -8.27 15.33
CA THR A 259 -23.18 -7.60 15.64
C THR A 259 -23.35 -6.10 15.72
N GLN A 260 -24.16 -5.51 14.83
CA GLN A 260 -24.47 -4.09 14.86
C GLN A 260 -25.29 -3.71 16.10
N ALA A 261 -26.20 -4.56 16.54
CA ALA A 261 -26.93 -4.37 17.79
C ALA A 261 -25.97 -4.44 19.00
N ALA A 262 -25.04 -5.38 19.03
CA ALA A 262 -24.02 -5.45 20.08
C ALA A 262 -23.12 -4.21 20.11
N LEU A 263 -22.73 -3.68 18.93
CA LEU A 263 -21.99 -2.42 18.82
C LEU A 263 -22.79 -1.23 19.36
N ALA A 264 -24.07 -1.13 19.03
CA ALA A 264 -24.96 -0.05 19.50
C ALA A 264 -25.11 -0.04 21.03
N GLU A 265 -25.02 -1.20 21.68
CA GLU A 265 -25.08 -1.35 23.13
C GLU A 265 -23.72 -1.23 23.83
N ALA A 266 -22.60 -1.24 23.09
CA ALA A 266 -21.27 -1.12 23.66
C ALA A 266 -21.08 0.25 24.33
N ASP A 267 -20.54 0.28 25.56
CA ASP A 267 -20.17 1.51 26.26
C ASP A 267 -18.77 2.00 25.85
N LEU A 268 -17.98 1.13 25.24
CA LEU A 268 -16.67 1.43 24.65
C LEU A 268 -16.46 0.61 23.37
N VAL A 269 -16.13 1.28 22.28
CA VAL A 269 -15.66 0.68 21.04
C VAL A 269 -14.16 0.97 20.88
N ILE A 270 -13.36 -0.06 20.59
CA ILE A 270 -11.92 0.05 20.35
C ILE A 270 -11.66 -0.35 18.90
N ALA A 271 -11.39 0.62 18.03
CA ALA A 271 -11.14 0.40 16.61
C ALA A 271 -9.63 0.44 16.32
N VAL A 272 -9.06 -0.68 15.85
CA VAL A 272 -7.63 -0.84 15.66
C VAL A 272 -7.33 -1.18 14.20
N GLY A 273 -6.56 -0.33 13.52
CA GLY A 273 -6.11 -0.55 12.14
C GLY A 273 -7.27 -0.71 11.14
N THR A 274 -8.31 0.10 11.28
CA THR A 274 -9.50 0.06 10.42
C THR A 274 -10.06 1.45 10.15
N GLU A 275 -10.51 1.68 8.92
CA GLU A 275 -11.27 2.89 8.54
C GLU A 275 -12.70 2.90 9.11
N LEU A 276 -13.22 1.75 9.55
CA LEU A 276 -14.64 1.52 9.80
C LEU A 276 -15.48 1.78 8.54
N GLY A 277 -14.97 1.32 7.40
CA GLY A 277 -15.54 1.61 6.09
C GLY A 277 -16.87 0.89 5.82
N GLU A 278 -17.61 1.42 4.84
CA GLU A 278 -18.87 0.85 4.40
C GLU A 278 -18.75 -0.62 3.96
N THR A 279 -17.63 -0.99 3.33
CA THR A 279 -17.39 -2.35 2.84
C THR A 279 -17.33 -3.42 3.93
N ASP A 280 -17.06 -3.04 5.17
CA ASP A 280 -17.02 -3.95 6.31
C ASP A 280 -18.39 -4.11 6.96
N SER A 281 -19.19 -3.04 7.00
CA SER A 281 -20.46 -2.98 7.72
C SER A 281 -21.69 -3.08 6.83
N TRP A 282 -21.55 -2.78 5.52
CA TRP A 282 -22.65 -2.62 4.55
C TRP A 282 -23.66 -1.56 4.97
N THR A 283 -23.24 -0.63 5.81
CA THR A 283 -24.01 0.56 6.21
C THR A 283 -23.12 1.79 6.03
N GLY A 284 -23.72 2.94 5.76
CA GLY A 284 -22.94 4.17 5.57
C GLY A 284 -22.10 4.55 6.79
N PHE A 285 -22.61 4.28 8.00
CA PHE A 285 -21.90 4.52 9.27
C PHE A 285 -22.28 3.45 10.29
N LEU A 286 -21.29 2.99 11.07
CA LEU A 286 -21.55 2.18 12.27
C LEU A 286 -22.10 3.12 13.37
N THR A 287 -23.22 2.69 13.99
CA THR A 287 -23.84 3.46 15.06
C THR A 287 -23.51 2.83 16.42
N PHE A 288 -22.95 3.60 17.33
CA PHE A 288 -22.74 3.25 18.73
C PHE A 288 -22.85 4.48 19.61
N THR A 289 -23.30 4.31 20.86
CA THR A 289 -23.51 5.39 21.82
C THR A 289 -22.36 5.53 22.81
N GLY A 290 -21.52 4.52 22.88
CA GLY A 290 -20.35 4.47 23.77
C GLY A 290 -19.18 5.36 23.29
N LYS A 291 -18.14 5.38 24.11
CA LYS A 291 -16.89 6.06 23.76
C LYS A 291 -16.15 5.29 22.67
N LEU A 292 -15.31 6.01 21.89
CA LEU A 292 -14.47 5.42 20.85
C LEU A 292 -13.00 5.63 21.17
N ILE A 293 -12.21 4.55 21.13
CA ILE A 293 -10.75 4.59 21.04
C ILE A 293 -10.37 4.18 19.62
N ARG A 294 -9.58 5.00 18.93
CA ARG A 294 -9.01 4.66 17.62
C ARG A 294 -7.50 4.50 17.73
N ILE A 295 -6.97 3.42 17.18
CA ILE A 295 -5.54 3.14 17.06
C ILE A 295 -5.26 2.91 15.58
N ASP A 296 -4.61 3.88 14.95
CA ASP A 296 -4.34 3.85 13.52
C ASP A 296 -3.03 4.58 13.18
N LEU A 297 -2.40 4.25 12.05
CA LEU A 297 -1.24 4.96 11.51
C LEU A 297 -1.64 6.23 10.75
N ASP A 298 -2.86 6.28 10.24
CA ASP A 298 -3.36 7.38 9.45
C ASP A 298 -4.00 8.44 10.34
N ALA A 299 -3.38 9.61 10.42
CA ALA A 299 -3.90 10.73 11.20
C ALA A 299 -5.32 11.17 10.77
N HIS A 300 -5.69 10.98 9.49
CA HIS A 300 -7.04 11.31 9.01
C HIS A 300 -8.12 10.43 9.63
N THR A 301 -7.80 9.19 10.00
CA THR A 301 -8.76 8.30 10.65
C THR A 301 -8.92 8.58 12.14
N LEU A 302 -8.04 9.38 12.74
CA LEU A 302 -8.07 9.73 14.18
C LEU A 302 -8.96 10.93 14.50
N THR A 303 -9.55 11.57 13.48
CA THR A 303 -10.40 12.76 13.62
C THR A 303 -11.89 12.42 13.62
#